data_0ce687289ee2460f3b9888161158956e
#
_entry.id   0ce687289ee2460f3b9888161158956e
#
_cell.length_a   1.000
_cell.length_b   1.000
_cell.length_c   1.000
_cell.angle_alpha   90.00
_cell.angle_beta   90.00
_cell.angle_gamma   90.00
#
_symmetry.space_group_name_H-M   'P 1'
#
loop_
_entity.id
_entity.type
_entity.pdbx_description
1 polymer ?
#
loop_
_entity_poly.entity_id
_entity_poly.type
_entity_poly.pdbx_seq_one_letter_code
_entity_poly.pdbx_strand_id
1 'polypeptide(L)'
;SLKDPFSYSLLILGGTLLATFIAALLFEVFHYFSPRILQNFFREIAFFIQSIPDVIMIFAIQLFSIWIFKKTGLLILDPVALGEDHVYLLPIIALSILPIFMLFQMIDLSVSEEQQKMYVEYAYAKGLSKREIFFKHILRNTTITIFSNLQYLLWFIISSLLILERLLNMDGLFSFINGLDIKFIAVGL
;
A
#
# COMPACT_ATOMS: atom_id res chain seq x y z
N SER A 1 -2.20 -23.70 16.91
CA SER A 1 -3.46 -23.90 16.21
C SER A 1 -3.34 -23.37 14.79
N LEU A 2 -4.07 -23.97 13.83
CA LEU A 2 -4.06 -23.57 12.39
C LEU A 2 -4.61 -22.17 12.12
N LYS A 3 -5.25 -21.56 13.11
CA LYS A 3 -5.93 -20.26 12.97
C LYS A 3 -4.97 -19.07 13.13
N ASP A 4 -3.90 -19.21 13.86
CA ASP A 4 -3.04 -18.10 14.23
C ASP A 4 -2.19 -17.55 13.06
N PRO A 5 -1.48 -18.37 12.25
CA PRO A 5 -0.70 -17.87 11.12
C PRO A 5 -1.56 -17.24 10.03
N PHE A 6 -2.72 -17.86 9.72
CA PHE A 6 -3.64 -17.31 8.74
C PHE A 6 -4.24 -15.97 9.18
N SER A 7 -4.69 -15.90 10.44
CA SER A 7 -5.23 -14.66 11.01
C SER A 7 -4.20 -13.54 11.04
N TYR A 8 -2.95 -13.88 11.30
CA TYR A 8 -1.83 -12.93 11.31
C TYR A 8 -1.58 -12.31 9.93
N SER A 9 -1.43 -13.14 8.89
CA SER A 9 -1.27 -12.64 7.52
C SER A 9 -2.47 -11.84 7.04
N LEU A 10 -3.69 -12.23 7.43
CA LEU A 10 -4.92 -11.54 7.09
C LEU A 10 -5.00 -10.16 7.75
N LEU A 11 -4.53 -10.01 8.99
CA LEU A 11 -4.44 -8.72 9.67
C LEU A 11 -3.42 -7.79 9.00
N ILE A 12 -2.25 -8.31 8.61
CA ILE A 12 -1.25 -7.55 7.87
C ILE A 12 -1.81 -7.10 6.52
N LEU A 13 -2.44 -8.00 5.78
CA LEU A 13 -3.04 -7.69 4.49
C LEU A 13 -4.14 -6.62 4.62
N GLY A 14 -5.04 -6.79 5.59
CA GLY A 14 -6.10 -5.82 5.87
C GLY A 14 -5.54 -4.46 6.29
N GLY A 15 -4.56 -4.45 7.19
CA GLY A 15 -3.86 -3.23 7.62
C GLY A 15 -3.14 -2.52 6.47
N THR A 16 -2.46 -3.28 5.61
CA THR A 16 -1.79 -2.76 4.40
C THR A 16 -2.79 -2.15 3.43
N LEU A 17 -3.91 -2.81 3.17
CA LEU A 17 -4.97 -2.29 2.29
C LEU A 17 -5.56 -0.99 2.82
N LEU A 18 -5.88 -0.95 4.11
CA LEU A 18 -6.42 0.26 4.75
C LEU A 18 -5.40 1.40 4.71
N ALA A 19 -4.15 1.14 5.07
CA ALA A 19 -3.07 2.12 5.02
C ALA A 19 -2.87 2.65 3.60
N THR A 20 -2.83 1.76 2.60
CA THR A 20 -2.71 2.10 1.18
C THR A 20 -3.84 3.02 0.74
N PHE A 21 -5.08 2.64 1.03
CA PHE A 21 -6.24 3.39 0.58
C PHE A 21 -6.31 4.78 1.22
N ILE A 22 -6.12 4.87 2.53
CA ILE A 22 -6.16 6.14 3.26
C ILE A 22 -5.02 7.05 2.81
N ALA A 23 -3.79 6.52 2.74
CA ALA A 23 -2.63 7.32 2.36
C ALA A 23 -2.72 7.81 0.91
N ALA A 24 -3.09 6.95 -0.05
CA ALA A 24 -3.24 7.34 -1.45
C ALA A 24 -4.29 8.44 -1.65
N LEU A 25 -5.44 8.33 -0.96
CA LEU A 25 -6.46 9.39 -1.00
C LEU A 25 -5.97 10.70 -0.40
N LEU A 26 -5.27 10.66 0.73
CA LEU A 26 -4.69 11.85 1.35
C LEU A 26 -3.64 12.49 0.45
N PHE A 27 -2.77 11.69 -0.19
CA PHE A 27 -1.80 12.16 -1.17
C PHE A 27 -2.49 12.82 -2.36
N GLU A 28 -3.57 12.25 -2.88
CA GLU A 28 -4.32 12.84 -4.00
C GLU A 28 -4.99 14.16 -3.60
N VAL A 29 -5.63 14.22 -2.44
CA VAL A 29 -6.23 15.48 -1.95
C VAL A 29 -5.16 16.57 -1.85
N PHE A 30 -4.00 16.25 -1.26
CA PHE A 30 -2.90 17.20 -1.14
C PHE A 30 -2.36 17.61 -2.51
N HIS A 31 -2.15 16.65 -3.40
CA HIS A 31 -1.70 16.86 -4.77
C HIS A 31 -2.64 17.78 -5.57
N TYR A 32 -3.94 17.50 -5.53
CA TYR A 32 -4.94 18.28 -6.28
C TYR A 32 -4.99 19.77 -5.90
N PHE A 33 -4.79 20.07 -4.61
CA PHE A 33 -4.79 21.45 -4.11
C PHE A 33 -3.42 22.13 -4.14
N SER A 34 -2.37 21.41 -4.49
CA SER A 34 -1.01 21.93 -4.57
C SER A 34 -0.77 22.74 -5.85
N PRO A 35 0.22 23.65 -5.86
CA PRO A 35 0.62 24.36 -7.07
C PRO A 35 1.24 23.39 -8.09
N ARG A 36 1.18 23.72 -9.39
CA ARG A 36 1.61 22.85 -10.50
C ARG A 36 3.04 22.33 -10.36
N ILE A 37 3.95 23.12 -9.81
CA ILE A 37 5.36 22.72 -9.59
C ILE A 37 5.40 21.50 -8.64
N LEU A 38 4.67 21.56 -7.53
CA LEU A 38 4.57 20.47 -6.57
C LEU A 38 3.83 19.25 -7.16
N GLN A 39 2.81 19.47 -7.97
CA GLN A 39 2.09 18.37 -8.64
C GLN A 39 3.04 17.56 -9.53
N ASN A 40 3.84 18.22 -10.35
CA ASN A 40 4.82 17.53 -11.20
C ASN A 40 5.86 16.77 -10.35
N PHE A 41 6.35 17.41 -9.29
CA PHE A 41 7.31 16.77 -8.38
C PHE A 41 6.75 15.50 -7.71
N PHE A 42 5.49 15.51 -7.29
CA PHE A 42 4.84 14.31 -6.72
C PHE A 42 4.69 13.20 -7.74
N ARG A 43 4.33 13.51 -8.98
CA ARG A 43 4.25 12.52 -10.07
C ARG A 43 5.60 11.89 -10.37
N GLU A 44 6.66 12.68 -10.41
CA GLU A 44 8.02 12.18 -10.64
C GLU A 44 8.49 11.29 -9.48
N ILE A 45 8.25 11.70 -8.23
CA ILE A 45 8.55 10.86 -7.06
C ILE A 45 7.77 9.54 -7.12
N ALA A 46 6.49 9.58 -7.40
CA ALA A 46 5.67 8.38 -7.50
C ALA A 46 6.19 7.43 -8.58
N PHE A 47 6.57 7.95 -9.74
CA PHE A 47 7.18 7.18 -10.82
C PHE A 47 8.54 6.58 -10.39
N PHE A 48 9.39 7.36 -9.73
CA PHE A 48 10.67 6.89 -9.24
C PHE A 48 10.54 5.76 -8.22
N ILE A 49 9.64 5.93 -7.23
CA ILE A 49 9.41 4.92 -6.19
C ILE A 49 8.88 3.61 -6.81
N GLN A 50 7.99 3.67 -7.77
CA GLN A 50 7.47 2.48 -8.46
C GLN A 50 8.49 1.80 -9.39
N SER A 51 9.57 2.48 -9.74
CA SER A 51 10.67 1.88 -10.50
C SER A 51 11.58 0.99 -9.63
N ILE A 52 11.43 1.08 -8.29
CA ILE A 52 12.20 0.26 -7.34
C ILE A 52 11.47 -1.08 -7.16
N PRO A 53 12.17 -2.23 -7.34
CA PRO A 53 11.59 -3.53 -7.03
C PRO A 53 11.12 -3.62 -5.58
N ASP A 54 9.96 -4.27 -5.35
CA ASP A 54 9.35 -4.42 -4.03
C ASP A 54 10.28 -5.05 -2.99
N VAL A 55 11.03 -6.08 -3.39
CA VAL A 55 12.03 -6.75 -2.53
C VAL A 55 13.09 -5.77 -2.02
N ILE A 56 13.59 -4.89 -2.89
CA ILE A 56 14.59 -3.88 -2.50
C ILE A 56 13.97 -2.87 -1.52
N MET A 57 12.71 -2.48 -1.75
CA MET A 57 12.01 -1.56 -0.85
C MET A 57 11.82 -2.18 0.53
N ILE A 58 11.40 -3.45 0.62
CA ILE A 58 11.25 -4.18 1.88
C ILE A 58 12.58 -4.20 2.64
N PHE A 59 13.69 -4.59 1.99
CA PHE A 59 15.01 -4.58 2.60
C PHE A 59 15.46 -3.18 3.05
N ALA A 60 15.20 -2.15 2.24
CA ALA A 60 15.56 -0.78 2.59
C ALA A 60 14.87 -0.32 3.88
N ILE A 61 13.59 -0.64 4.04
CA ILE A 61 12.81 -0.30 5.23
C ILE A 61 13.30 -1.10 6.45
N GLN A 62 13.60 -2.38 6.27
CA GLN A 62 14.18 -3.21 7.32
C GLN A 62 15.53 -2.67 7.80
N LEU A 63 16.45 -2.35 6.88
CA LEU A 63 17.73 -1.76 7.22
C LEU A 63 17.60 -0.39 7.87
N PHE A 64 16.65 0.41 7.43
CA PHE A 64 16.35 1.71 8.03
C PHE A 64 15.83 1.57 9.46
N SER A 65 14.97 0.58 9.72
CA SER A 65 14.51 0.25 11.08
C SER A 65 15.67 -0.15 12.00
N ILE A 66 16.56 -1.04 11.53
CA ILE A 66 17.76 -1.44 12.28
C ILE A 66 18.69 -0.24 12.54
N TRP A 67 18.84 0.65 11.58
CA TRP A 67 19.68 1.84 11.71
C TRP A 67 19.13 2.82 12.76
N ILE A 68 17.81 3.05 12.77
CA ILE A 68 17.13 3.86 13.80
C ILE A 68 17.37 3.25 15.17
N PHE A 69 17.12 1.94 15.31
CA PHE A 69 17.32 1.24 16.59
C PHE A 69 18.75 1.38 17.09
N LYS A 70 19.76 1.20 16.26
CA LYS A 70 21.18 1.36 16.63
C LYS A 70 21.54 2.77 17.07
N LYS A 71 20.88 3.80 16.53
CA LYS A 71 21.16 5.20 16.86
C LYS A 71 20.40 5.70 18.09
N THR A 72 19.17 5.28 18.24
CA THR A 72 18.25 5.84 19.25
C THR A 72 18.04 4.92 20.45
N GLY A 73 18.34 3.62 20.30
CA GLY A 73 17.98 2.59 21.27
C GLY A 73 16.48 2.35 21.38
N LEU A 74 15.66 3.06 20.60
CA LEU A 74 14.21 2.92 20.61
C LEU A 74 13.78 1.89 19.56
N LEU A 75 13.11 0.84 20.00
CA LEU A 75 12.53 -0.20 19.17
C LEU A 75 11.17 0.29 18.64
N ILE A 76 11.22 1.22 17.66
CA ILE A 76 10.00 1.81 17.08
C ILE A 76 9.34 0.82 16.12
N LEU A 77 10.17 0.06 15.39
CA LEU A 77 9.75 -0.96 14.42
C LEU A 77 10.61 -2.19 14.63
N ASP A 78 10.03 -3.30 15.07
CA ASP A 78 10.74 -4.56 15.20
C ASP A 78 11.20 -5.07 13.83
N PRO A 79 12.51 -5.13 13.56
CA PRO A 79 13.03 -5.47 12.23
C PRO A 79 12.95 -6.95 11.89
N VAL A 80 12.72 -7.81 12.89
CA VAL A 80 12.61 -9.27 12.74
C VAL A 80 11.68 -9.80 13.81
N ALA A 81 10.80 -10.73 13.48
CA ALA A 81 10.02 -11.46 14.46
C ALA A 81 10.96 -12.39 15.27
N LEU A 82 11.30 -12.00 16.48
CA LEU A 82 12.12 -12.80 17.38
C LEU A 82 11.21 -13.50 18.41
N GLY A 83 10.97 -14.80 18.19
CA GLY A 83 10.17 -15.61 19.10
C GLY A 83 8.67 -15.57 18.85
N GLU A 84 7.87 -15.55 19.93
CA GLU A 84 6.38 -15.59 19.87
C GLU A 84 5.73 -14.24 19.61
N ASP A 85 6.51 -13.15 19.52
CA ASP A 85 5.98 -11.80 19.34
C ASP A 85 5.64 -11.52 17.87
N HIS A 86 4.38 -11.20 17.63
CA HIS A 86 3.90 -10.82 16.30
C HIS A 86 4.22 -9.37 15.98
N VAL A 87 5.01 -9.14 14.94
CA VAL A 87 5.36 -7.81 14.43
C VAL A 87 4.36 -7.40 13.36
N TYR A 88 3.62 -6.31 13.59
CA TYR A 88 2.59 -5.83 12.64
C TYR A 88 3.00 -4.57 11.90
N LEU A 89 3.57 -3.60 12.58
CA LEU A 89 3.81 -2.25 12.06
C LEU A 89 4.80 -2.23 10.90
N LEU A 90 5.95 -2.87 11.06
CA LEU A 90 6.98 -2.87 10.01
C LEU A 90 6.49 -3.58 8.73
N PRO A 91 5.88 -4.78 8.79
CA PRO A 91 5.30 -5.42 7.61
C PRO A 91 4.25 -4.56 6.91
N ILE A 92 3.33 -3.93 7.66
CA ILE A 92 2.28 -3.07 7.10
C ILE A 92 2.90 -1.88 6.38
N ILE A 93 3.87 -1.19 6.99
CA ILE A 93 4.55 -0.05 6.37
C ILE A 93 5.32 -0.50 5.13
N ALA A 94 6.11 -1.56 5.24
CA ALA A 94 6.94 -2.05 4.14
C ALA A 94 6.11 -2.45 2.92
N LEU A 95 4.99 -3.14 3.14
CA LEU A 95 4.08 -3.57 2.07
C LEU A 95 3.22 -2.45 1.51
N SER A 96 2.96 -1.37 2.26
CA SER A 96 2.05 -0.31 1.82
C SER A 96 2.71 0.74 0.92
N ILE A 97 4.03 0.96 1.01
CA ILE A 97 4.67 2.08 0.31
C ILE A 97 4.45 2.02 -1.20
N LEU A 98 4.79 0.91 -1.86
CA LEU A 98 4.60 0.79 -3.30
C LEU A 98 3.12 0.87 -3.72
N PRO A 99 2.20 0.11 -3.11
CA PRO A 99 0.78 0.21 -3.41
C PRO A 99 0.19 1.61 -3.21
N ILE A 100 0.68 2.39 -2.22
CA ILE A 100 0.24 3.78 -2.02
C ILE A 100 0.51 4.61 -3.28
N PHE A 101 1.73 4.56 -3.81
CA PHE A 101 2.09 5.33 -5.00
C PHE A 101 1.43 4.78 -6.27
N MET A 102 1.22 3.46 -6.38
CA MET A 102 0.47 2.86 -7.48
C MET A 102 -0.99 3.33 -7.47
N LEU A 103 -1.65 3.26 -6.33
CA LEU A 103 -3.03 3.71 -6.19
C LEU A 103 -3.15 5.23 -6.38
N PHE A 104 -2.22 6.00 -5.82
CA PHE A 104 -2.16 7.45 -6.03
C PHE A 104 -2.10 7.81 -7.52
N GLN A 105 -1.22 7.19 -8.31
CA GLN A 105 -1.15 7.48 -9.76
C GLN A 105 -2.42 7.09 -10.51
N MET A 106 -3.05 5.98 -10.14
CA MET A 106 -4.33 5.59 -10.74
C MET A 106 -5.44 6.61 -10.43
N ILE A 107 -5.47 7.11 -9.19
CA ILE A 107 -6.43 8.14 -8.77
C ILE A 107 -6.13 9.46 -9.50
N ASP A 108 -4.89 9.91 -9.53
CA ASP A 108 -4.47 11.16 -10.18
C ASP A 108 -4.79 11.17 -11.69
N LEU A 109 -4.54 10.05 -12.37
CA LEU A 109 -4.92 9.90 -13.78
C LEU A 109 -6.44 10.03 -13.95
N SER A 110 -7.22 9.29 -13.16
CA SER A 110 -8.67 9.34 -13.22
C SER A 110 -9.23 10.72 -12.85
N VAL A 111 -8.66 11.40 -11.86
CA VAL A 111 -9.00 12.77 -11.49
C VAL A 111 -8.70 13.73 -12.64
N SER A 112 -7.55 13.55 -13.29
CA SER A 112 -7.15 14.38 -14.44
C SER A 112 -8.09 14.21 -15.63
N GLU A 113 -8.55 12.99 -15.90
CA GLU A 113 -9.55 12.68 -16.93
C GLU A 113 -10.92 13.28 -16.60
N GLU A 114 -11.36 13.14 -15.33
CA GLU A 114 -12.63 13.70 -14.87
C GLU A 114 -12.66 15.24 -14.95
N GLN A 115 -11.53 15.89 -14.68
CA GLN A 115 -11.41 17.36 -14.78
C GLN A 115 -11.68 17.92 -16.19
N GLN A 116 -11.45 17.12 -17.23
CA GLN A 116 -11.62 17.54 -18.62
C GLN A 116 -13.06 17.35 -19.14
N LYS A 117 -13.96 16.79 -18.34
CA LYS A 117 -15.33 16.53 -18.74
C LYS A 117 -16.20 17.79 -18.65
N MET A 118 -17.11 17.92 -19.61
CA MET A 118 -18.03 19.09 -19.73
C MET A 118 -18.80 19.40 -18.45
N TYR A 119 -19.17 18.39 -17.65
CA TYR A 119 -19.91 18.63 -16.42
C TYR A 119 -19.09 19.41 -15.37
N VAL A 120 -17.77 19.28 -15.41
CA VAL A 120 -16.87 20.04 -14.52
C VAL A 120 -16.82 21.49 -14.95
N GLU A 121 -16.70 21.76 -16.25
CA GLU A 121 -16.76 23.14 -16.78
C GLU A 121 -18.11 23.79 -16.47
N TYR A 122 -19.19 23.02 -16.61
CA TYR A 122 -20.54 23.50 -16.26
C TYR A 122 -20.69 23.78 -14.76
N ALA A 123 -20.05 22.99 -13.90
CA ALA A 123 -20.04 23.24 -12.47
C ALA A 123 -19.28 24.53 -12.11
N TYR A 124 -18.17 24.81 -12.78
CA TYR A 124 -17.47 26.10 -12.65
C TYR A 124 -18.32 27.28 -13.14
N ALA A 125 -18.99 27.12 -14.27
CA ALA A 125 -19.90 28.15 -14.80
C ALA A 125 -21.06 28.47 -13.86
N LYS A 126 -21.49 27.50 -13.04
CA LYS A 126 -22.48 27.70 -11.96
C LYS A 126 -21.94 28.37 -10.71
N GLY A 127 -20.64 28.69 -10.65
CA GLY A 127 -20.00 29.33 -9.51
C GLY A 127 -19.65 28.40 -8.37
N LEU A 128 -19.61 27.07 -8.58
CA LEU A 128 -19.18 26.14 -7.55
C LEU A 128 -17.68 26.28 -7.28
N SER A 129 -17.30 26.17 -6.01
CA SER A 129 -15.90 26.25 -5.61
C SER A 129 -15.10 25.03 -6.06
N LYS A 130 -13.78 25.18 -6.24
CA LYS A 130 -12.86 24.09 -6.59
C LYS A 130 -12.99 22.90 -5.63
N ARG A 131 -13.20 23.16 -4.33
CA ARG A 131 -13.40 22.11 -3.31
C ARG A 131 -14.70 21.33 -3.53
N GLU A 132 -15.79 22.04 -3.76
CA GLU A 132 -17.09 21.38 -4.00
C GLU A 132 -17.06 20.50 -5.25
N ILE A 133 -16.46 21.01 -6.33
CA ILE A 133 -16.31 20.27 -7.58
C ILE A 133 -15.48 19.01 -7.34
N PHE A 134 -14.35 19.12 -6.64
CA PHE A 134 -13.50 17.97 -6.36
C PHE A 134 -14.21 16.89 -5.54
N PHE A 135 -14.73 17.24 -4.36
CA PHE A 135 -15.30 16.23 -3.46
C PHE A 135 -16.67 15.70 -3.90
N LYS A 136 -17.54 16.56 -4.46
CA LYS A 136 -18.90 16.16 -4.81
C LYS A 136 -19.03 15.53 -6.20
N HIS A 137 -18.16 15.91 -7.13
CA HIS A 137 -18.28 15.51 -8.53
C HIS A 137 -17.10 14.64 -8.98
N ILE A 138 -15.86 15.14 -8.92
CA ILE A 138 -14.69 14.45 -9.46
C ILE A 138 -14.40 13.18 -8.65
N LEU A 139 -14.17 13.31 -7.34
CA LEU A 139 -13.79 12.19 -6.48
C LEU A 139 -14.86 11.08 -6.46
N ARG A 140 -16.13 11.46 -6.48
CA ARG A 140 -17.23 10.50 -6.56
C ARG A 140 -17.18 9.65 -7.82
N ASN A 141 -16.89 10.24 -8.97
CA ASN A 141 -16.81 9.50 -10.22
C ASN A 141 -15.52 8.67 -10.30
N THR A 142 -14.41 9.20 -9.79
CA THR A 142 -13.14 8.49 -9.69
C THR A 142 -13.23 7.23 -8.83
N THR A 143 -14.15 7.18 -7.86
CA THR A 143 -14.35 6.01 -7.00
C THR A 143 -14.60 4.74 -7.80
N ILE A 144 -15.31 4.80 -8.92
CA ILE A 144 -15.57 3.64 -9.81
C ILE A 144 -14.26 3.08 -10.34
N THR A 145 -13.37 3.95 -10.81
CA THR A 145 -12.04 3.56 -11.34
C THR A 145 -11.18 2.93 -10.24
N ILE A 146 -11.22 3.48 -9.02
CA ILE A 146 -10.51 2.93 -7.86
C ILE A 146 -10.95 1.48 -7.61
N PHE A 147 -12.27 1.23 -7.52
CA PHE A 147 -12.79 -0.12 -7.28
C PHE A 147 -12.44 -1.11 -8.38
N SER A 148 -12.43 -0.68 -9.64
CA SER A 148 -12.03 -1.52 -10.79
C SER A 148 -10.57 -1.98 -10.71
N ASN A 149 -9.70 -1.20 -10.10
CA ASN A 149 -8.27 -1.50 -9.97
C ASN A 149 -7.89 -2.19 -8.65
N LEU A 150 -8.83 -2.32 -7.70
CA LEU A 150 -8.54 -2.97 -6.41
C LEU A 150 -8.06 -4.41 -6.56
N GLN A 151 -8.59 -5.15 -7.53
CA GLN A 151 -8.17 -6.54 -7.78
C GLN A 151 -6.67 -6.63 -8.10
N TYR A 152 -6.17 -5.73 -8.93
CA TYR A 152 -4.73 -5.67 -9.27
C TYR A 152 -3.87 -5.38 -8.04
N LEU A 153 -4.27 -4.40 -7.23
CA LEU A 153 -3.57 -4.07 -5.98
C LEU A 153 -3.58 -5.22 -4.97
N LEU A 154 -4.72 -5.91 -4.85
CA LEU A 154 -4.82 -7.09 -3.98
C LEU A 154 -3.82 -8.17 -4.37
N TRP A 155 -3.76 -8.54 -5.65
CA TRP A 155 -2.81 -9.55 -6.13
C TRP A 155 -1.36 -9.11 -5.91
N PHE A 156 -1.05 -7.83 -6.14
CA PHE A 156 0.28 -7.28 -5.89
C PHE A 156 0.65 -7.40 -4.41
N ILE A 157 -0.22 -6.95 -3.50
CA ILE A 157 0.04 -6.99 -2.05
C ILE A 157 0.17 -8.44 -1.55
N ILE A 158 -0.68 -9.37 -2.02
CA ILE A 158 -0.58 -10.79 -1.65
C ILE A 158 0.76 -11.38 -2.08
N SER A 159 1.20 -11.11 -3.31
CA SER A 159 2.49 -11.58 -3.81
C SER A 159 3.65 -11.04 -2.99
N SER A 160 3.65 -9.74 -2.70
CA SER A 160 4.69 -9.09 -1.88
C SER A 160 4.65 -9.55 -0.42
N LEU A 161 3.45 -9.86 0.12
CA LEU A 161 3.29 -10.42 1.47
C LEU A 161 4.00 -11.77 1.60
N LEU A 162 3.85 -12.67 0.62
CA LEU A 162 4.51 -13.99 0.65
C LEU A 162 6.04 -13.84 0.66
N ILE A 163 6.56 -12.90 -0.09
CA ILE A 163 8.00 -12.59 -0.13
C ILE A 163 8.45 -12.03 1.23
N LEU A 164 7.69 -11.09 1.77
CA LEU A 164 7.99 -10.44 3.04
C LEU A 164 7.98 -11.41 4.22
N GLU A 165 6.99 -12.30 4.30
CA GLU A 165 6.92 -13.34 5.35
C GLU A 165 8.19 -14.20 5.36
N ARG A 166 8.70 -14.53 4.18
CA ARG A 166 9.95 -15.27 4.04
C ARG A 166 11.17 -14.46 4.49
N LEU A 167 11.25 -13.19 4.09
CA LEU A 167 12.39 -12.31 4.39
C LEU A 167 12.49 -11.96 5.88
N LEU A 168 11.36 -11.73 6.53
CA LEU A 168 11.30 -11.36 7.94
C LEU A 168 11.19 -12.58 8.87
N ASN A 169 11.23 -13.80 8.32
CA ASN A 169 11.09 -15.06 9.05
C ASN A 169 9.81 -15.09 9.93
N MET A 170 8.69 -14.67 9.33
CA MET A 170 7.41 -14.59 10.03
C MET A 170 6.62 -15.88 9.89
N ASP A 171 5.95 -16.29 10.96
CA ASP A 171 5.04 -17.44 10.96
C ASP A 171 3.67 -17.06 10.38
N GLY A 172 3.63 -16.86 9.06
CA GLY A 172 2.45 -16.47 8.33
C GLY A 172 1.94 -17.56 7.37
N LEU A 173 1.21 -17.13 6.35
CA LEU A 173 0.55 -18.00 5.36
C LEU A 173 1.55 -18.86 4.60
N PHE A 174 2.76 -18.35 4.34
CA PHE A 174 3.83 -19.09 3.65
C PHE A 174 4.38 -20.26 4.49
N SER A 175 4.60 -20.05 5.79
CA SER A 175 5.05 -21.11 6.71
C SER A 175 4.02 -22.22 6.82
N PHE A 176 2.74 -21.85 6.79
CA PHE A 176 1.62 -22.78 6.78
C PHE A 176 1.58 -23.64 5.51
N ILE A 177 1.72 -23.06 4.33
CA ILE A 177 1.73 -23.78 3.04
C ILE A 177 2.89 -24.79 3.00
N ASN A 178 4.10 -24.35 3.38
CA ASN A 178 5.26 -25.26 3.44
C ASN A 178 5.07 -26.40 4.47
N GLY A 179 4.44 -26.12 5.59
CA GLY A 179 4.14 -27.13 6.60
C GLY A 179 3.13 -28.18 6.13
N LEU A 180 2.23 -27.82 5.21
CA LEU A 180 1.31 -28.77 4.57
C LEU A 180 2.05 -29.69 3.59
N ASP A 181 2.90 -29.15 2.73
CA ASP A 181 3.64 -29.95 1.74
C ASP A 181 4.52 -31.01 2.41
N ILE A 182 5.19 -30.68 3.50
CA ILE A 182 6.02 -31.62 4.26
C ILE A 182 5.15 -32.75 4.87
N LYS A 183 3.96 -32.44 5.37
CA LYS A 183 3.04 -33.44 5.91
C LYS A 183 2.46 -34.33 4.84
N PHE A 184 2.13 -33.83 3.66
CA PHE A 184 1.65 -34.61 2.54
C PHE A 184 2.74 -35.54 2.00
N ILE A 185 3.99 -35.10 1.90
CA ILE A 185 5.13 -35.94 1.49
C ILE A 185 5.42 -37.02 2.54
N ALA A 186 5.31 -36.69 3.83
CA ALA A 186 5.55 -37.67 4.91
C ALA A 186 4.45 -38.74 5.07
N VAL A 187 3.23 -38.48 4.62
CA VAL A 187 2.10 -39.43 4.65
C VAL A 187 2.01 -40.22 3.34
N GLY A 188 2.65 -39.78 2.28
CA GLY A 188 2.67 -40.45 0.97
C GLY A 188 3.84 -41.46 0.80
N LEU A 189 4.70 -41.61 1.80
CA LEU A 189 5.76 -42.65 1.92
C LEU A 189 5.36 -43.70 2.97
#